data_5fd2c3d1d94cb6c672aee3c132e7040d
#
_entry.id   5fd2c3d1d94cb6c672aee3c132e7040d
#
_cell.length_a   1.000
_cell.length_b   1.000
_cell.length_c   1.000
_cell.angle_alpha   90.00
_cell.angle_beta   90.00
_cell.angle_gamma   90.00
#
_symmetry.space_group_name_H-M   'P 1'
#
loop_
_entity.id
_entity.type
_entity.pdbx_description
1 polymer ?
#
loop_
_entity_poly.entity_id
_entity_poly.type
_entity_poly.pdbx_seq_one_letter_code
_entity_poly.pdbx_strand_id
1 'polypeptide(L)'
;MSGTFVVGETKIRPGVYTRYENAGGVEIAGAANGIGAAVIRANWGPLNKVKWIESPVDAAAAFGEPGANYPVNIVNEMLAGGASKVAVVRAGNGGTAATITLKDTAGSPVNVVTITAKYPGARPFSVTI
;
A
#
# COMPACT_ATOMS: atom_id res chain seq x y z
N MET A 1 48.79 29.26 1.27
CA MET A 1 47.39 29.59 1.59
C MET A 1 46.58 29.52 0.31
N SER A 2 45.67 28.59 0.19
CA SER A 2 44.70 28.58 -0.89
C SER A 2 43.58 29.55 -0.53
N GLY A 3 43.46 30.64 -1.23
CA GLY A 3 42.37 31.60 -1.04
C GLY A 3 41.11 31.06 -1.65
N THR A 4 40.02 31.02 -0.87
CA THR A 4 38.67 30.69 -1.38
C THR A 4 38.17 31.86 -2.22
N PHE A 5 37.71 31.59 -3.44
CA PHE A 5 37.15 32.59 -4.31
C PHE A 5 35.64 32.79 -3.95
N VAL A 6 35.29 34.05 -3.69
CA VAL A 6 33.87 34.45 -3.48
C VAL A 6 33.34 35.11 -4.74
N VAL A 7 32.11 34.81 -5.14
CA VAL A 7 31.49 35.42 -6.34
C VAL A 7 31.42 36.94 -6.17
N GLY A 8 31.92 37.67 -7.17
CA GLY A 8 31.99 39.14 -7.15
C GLY A 8 33.23 39.73 -6.52
N GLU A 9 34.16 38.90 -6.01
CA GLU A 9 35.44 39.38 -5.49
C GLU A 9 36.46 39.55 -6.61
N THR A 10 37.10 40.72 -6.65
CA THR A 10 38.18 41.01 -7.59
C THR A 10 39.55 40.66 -6.93
N LYS A 11 40.28 39.72 -7.51
CA LYS A 11 41.61 39.34 -7.03
C LYS A 11 42.69 40.19 -7.69
N ILE A 12 43.47 40.91 -6.88
CA ILE A 12 44.51 41.84 -7.33
C ILE A 12 45.85 41.13 -7.57
N ARG A 13 46.05 39.92 -7.02
CA ARG A 13 47.31 39.20 -7.15
C ARG A 13 47.17 38.01 -8.08
N PRO A 14 48.14 37.74 -8.96
CA PRO A 14 48.16 36.50 -9.74
C PRO A 14 48.27 35.30 -8.82
N GLY A 15 47.40 34.31 -9.05
CA GLY A 15 47.36 33.08 -8.24
C GLY A 15 46.34 32.09 -8.85
N VAL A 16 46.42 30.86 -8.35
CA VAL A 16 45.40 29.83 -8.69
C VAL A 16 44.31 29.89 -7.62
N TYR A 17 43.11 30.22 -8.08
CA TYR A 17 41.94 30.30 -7.22
C TYR A 17 41.01 29.18 -7.58
N THR A 18 40.76 28.26 -6.64
CA THR A 18 39.85 27.15 -6.80
C THR A 18 38.53 27.46 -6.10
N ARG A 19 37.45 27.26 -6.80
CA ARG A 19 36.10 27.34 -6.26
C ARG A 19 35.52 25.93 -6.20
N TYR A 20 35.13 25.52 -5.03
CA TYR A 20 34.30 24.35 -4.87
C TYR A 20 32.85 24.82 -4.84
N GLU A 21 32.14 24.66 -5.96
CA GLU A 21 30.69 24.73 -5.92
C GLU A 21 30.17 23.37 -5.48
N ASN A 22 29.63 23.33 -4.29
CA ASN A 22 28.71 22.27 -3.96
C ASN A 22 27.43 22.59 -4.79
N ALA A 23 27.32 22.06 -6.00
CA ALA A 23 26.04 21.98 -6.69
C ALA A 23 25.14 21.23 -5.72
N GLY A 24 24.31 22.00 -5.03
CA GLY A 24 23.46 21.51 -3.95
C GLY A 24 22.97 20.12 -4.30
N GLY A 25 23.32 19.17 -3.46
CA GLY A 25 23.01 17.78 -3.72
C GLY A 25 21.54 17.73 -4.05
N VAL A 26 21.22 17.53 -5.31
CA VAL A 26 19.92 16.99 -5.66
C VAL A 26 19.92 15.68 -4.88
N GLU A 27 19.20 15.65 -3.79
CA GLU A 27 18.88 14.37 -3.18
C GLU A 27 18.39 13.50 -4.33
N ILE A 28 19.21 12.56 -4.72
CA ILE A 28 18.75 11.48 -5.58
C ILE A 28 17.71 10.79 -4.69
N ALA A 29 16.49 11.26 -4.78
CA ALA A 29 15.35 10.52 -4.30
C ALA A 29 15.47 9.17 -5.00
N GLY A 30 15.94 8.16 -4.27
CA GLY A 30 16.16 6.84 -4.82
C GLY A 30 14.90 6.50 -5.58
N ALA A 31 15.03 6.21 -6.87
CA ALA A 31 13.92 5.67 -7.63
C ALA A 31 13.30 4.57 -6.77
N ALA A 32 11.98 4.58 -6.60
CA ALA A 32 11.29 3.63 -5.74
C ALA A 32 11.75 2.22 -6.10
N ASN A 33 12.74 1.73 -5.36
CA ASN A 33 13.38 0.45 -5.62
C ASN A 33 12.38 -0.64 -5.27
N GLY A 34 12.07 -1.46 -6.26
CA GLY A 34 11.29 -2.64 -6.06
C GLY A 34 9.78 -2.38 -5.99
N ILE A 35 9.15 -2.18 -7.14
CA ILE A 35 7.70 -2.36 -7.26
C ILE A 35 7.47 -3.83 -7.58
N GLY A 36 6.78 -4.53 -6.68
CA GLY A 36 6.39 -5.91 -6.89
C GLY A 36 4.99 -6.02 -7.50
N ALA A 37 4.68 -7.17 -8.06
CA ALA A 37 3.33 -7.52 -8.49
C ALA A 37 3.01 -8.96 -8.10
N ALA A 38 1.80 -9.19 -7.60
CA ALA A 38 1.34 -10.50 -7.20
C ALA A 38 -0.12 -10.73 -7.59
N VAL A 39 -0.40 -11.94 -8.05
CA VAL A 39 -1.77 -12.44 -8.20
C VAL A 39 -1.99 -13.48 -7.10
N ILE A 40 -2.96 -13.21 -6.23
CA ILE A 40 -3.21 -14.04 -5.06
C ILE A 40 -4.66 -14.53 -5.00
N ARG A 41 -4.87 -15.62 -4.27
CA ARG A 41 -6.17 -15.98 -3.72
C ARG A 41 -6.27 -15.40 -2.33
N ALA A 42 -7.40 -14.81 -2.02
CA ALA A 42 -7.64 -14.26 -0.70
C ALA A 42 -9.09 -14.47 -0.26
N ASN A 43 -9.30 -14.49 1.04
CA ASN A 43 -10.62 -14.69 1.62
C ASN A 43 -11.52 -13.46 1.56
N TRP A 44 -10.94 -12.32 1.27
CA TRP A 44 -11.62 -11.02 1.24
C TRP A 44 -11.02 -10.11 0.17
N GLY A 45 -11.69 -9.02 -0.12
CA GLY A 45 -11.16 -7.94 -0.95
C GLY A 45 -11.72 -7.88 -2.36
N PRO A 46 -11.35 -6.84 -3.11
CA PRO A 46 -11.82 -6.63 -4.47
C PRO A 46 -11.35 -7.75 -5.40
N LEU A 47 -12.27 -8.30 -6.20
CA LEU A 47 -11.96 -9.31 -7.21
C LEU A 47 -11.49 -8.66 -8.50
N ASN A 48 -10.43 -9.22 -9.09
CA ASN A 48 -9.91 -8.86 -10.42
C ASN A 48 -9.62 -7.36 -10.59
N LYS A 49 -9.29 -6.69 -9.49
CA LYS A 49 -8.88 -5.28 -9.48
C LYS A 49 -7.52 -5.15 -8.82
N VAL A 50 -6.69 -4.28 -9.39
CA VAL A 50 -5.39 -3.97 -8.80
C VAL A 50 -5.59 -3.17 -7.52
N LYS A 51 -4.93 -3.60 -6.46
CA LYS A 51 -4.80 -2.86 -5.20
C LYS A 51 -3.31 -2.68 -4.91
N TRP A 52 -2.90 -1.45 -4.65
CA TRP A 52 -1.54 -1.15 -4.21
C TRP A 52 -1.45 -1.36 -2.70
N ILE A 53 -0.42 -2.05 -2.28
CA ILE A 53 -0.13 -2.39 -0.89
C ILE A 53 1.26 -1.90 -0.55
N GLU A 54 1.38 -1.14 0.52
CA GLU A 54 2.63 -0.54 0.99
C GLU A 54 3.07 -1.08 2.35
N SER A 55 2.17 -1.78 3.05
CA SER A 55 2.46 -2.38 4.34
C SER A 55 1.73 -3.71 4.56
N PRO A 56 2.22 -4.59 5.46
CA PRO A 56 1.52 -5.80 5.86
C PRO A 56 0.13 -5.53 6.45
N VAL A 57 -0.03 -4.41 7.15
CA VAL A 57 -1.32 -3.99 7.71
C VAL A 57 -2.33 -3.67 6.61
N ASP A 58 -1.87 -3.00 5.54
CA ASP A 58 -2.71 -2.72 4.36
C ASP A 58 -3.10 -4.01 3.63
N ALA A 59 -2.18 -4.98 3.57
CA ALA A 59 -2.46 -6.29 2.97
C ALA A 59 -3.57 -7.01 3.73
N ALA A 60 -3.49 -7.08 5.05
CA ALA A 60 -4.51 -7.69 5.91
C ALA A 60 -5.84 -6.94 5.85
N ALA A 61 -5.81 -5.61 5.83
CA ALA A 61 -7.02 -4.79 5.70
C ALA A 61 -7.72 -4.99 4.34
N ALA A 62 -6.95 -5.12 3.27
CA ALA A 62 -7.47 -5.24 1.91
C ALA A 62 -7.94 -6.66 1.56
N PHE A 63 -7.22 -7.69 2.00
CA PHE A 63 -7.39 -9.08 1.55
C PHE A 63 -7.67 -10.07 2.68
N GLY A 64 -7.67 -9.63 3.93
CA GLY A 64 -7.80 -10.48 5.11
C GLY A 64 -6.47 -11.12 5.53
N GLU A 65 -6.53 -11.87 6.61
CA GLU A 65 -5.35 -12.54 7.15
C GLU A 65 -4.89 -13.68 6.25
N PRO A 66 -3.57 -13.95 6.21
CA PRO A 66 -3.03 -15.09 5.49
C PRO A 66 -3.56 -16.40 6.05
N GLY A 67 -3.71 -17.38 5.19
CA GLY A 67 -4.14 -18.73 5.56
C GLY A 67 -3.63 -19.76 4.57
N ALA A 68 -3.80 -21.04 4.88
CA ALA A 68 -3.28 -22.13 4.07
C ALA A 68 -3.71 -22.06 2.58
N ASN A 69 -4.94 -21.59 2.34
CA ASN A 69 -5.49 -21.43 1.00
C ASN A 69 -5.48 -19.97 0.49
N TYR A 70 -4.94 -19.06 1.29
CA TYR A 70 -4.96 -17.62 1.05
C TYR A 70 -3.55 -17.03 1.24
N PRO A 71 -2.68 -17.15 0.24
CA PRO A 71 -1.27 -16.80 0.35
C PRO A 71 -1.02 -15.28 0.37
N VAL A 72 -1.72 -14.53 1.23
CA VAL A 72 -1.52 -13.09 1.43
C VAL A 72 -0.12 -12.80 1.98
N ASN A 73 0.49 -13.78 2.68
CA ASN A 73 1.86 -13.70 3.17
C ASN A 73 2.89 -13.48 2.06
N ILE A 74 2.64 -13.90 0.82
CA ILE A 74 3.52 -13.62 -0.32
C ILE A 74 3.75 -12.10 -0.48
N VAL A 75 2.70 -11.32 -0.29
CA VAL A 75 2.80 -9.85 -0.35
C VAL A 75 3.68 -9.31 0.77
N ASN A 76 3.54 -9.87 1.97
CA ASN A 76 4.35 -9.50 3.13
C ASN A 76 5.82 -9.86 2.92
N GLU A 77 6.11 -11.03 2.35
CA GLU A 77 7.47 -11.46 2.00
C GLU A 77 8.09 -10.55 0.92
N MET A 78 7.31 -10.11 -0.06
CA MET A 78 7.80 -9.15 -1.07
C MET A 78 8.15 -7.79 -0.44
N LEU A 79 7.33 -7.30 0.49
CA LEU A 79 7.61 -6.07 1.23
C LEU A 79 8.84 -6.24 2.13
N ALA A 80 8.95 -7.37 2.84
CA ALA A 80 10.12 -7.68 3.67
C ALA A 80 11.40 -7.83 2.83
N GLY A 81 11.29 -8.30 1.59
CA GLY A 81 12.38 -8.38 0.62
C GLY A 81 12.81 -7.03 0.01
N GLY A 82 12.20 -5.92 0.44
CA GLY A 82 12.59 -4.57 0.03
C GLY A 82 11.71 -3.95 -1.05
N ALA A 83 10.56 -4.54 -1.38
CA ALA A 83 9.59 -3.89 -2.25
C ALA A 83 9.00 -2.66 -1.54
N SER A 84 9.02 -1.51 -2.20
CA SER A 84 8.42 -0.28 -1.66
C SER A 84 6.90 -0.34 -1.69
N LYS A 85 6.35 -1.01 -2.67
CA LYS A 85 4.92 -1.29 -2.82
C LYS A 85 4.69 -2.49 -3.72
N VAL A 86 3.57 -3.14 -3.56
CA VAL A 86 3.17 -4.31 -4.34
C VAL A 86 1.81 -4.08 -4.98
N ALA A 87 1.72 -4.27 -6.30
CA ALA A 87 0.46 -4.31 -7.02
C ALA A 87 -0.17 -5.70 -6.85
N VAL A 88 -1.26 -5.79 -6.13
CA VAL A 88 -1.89 -7.06 -5.81
C VAL A 88 -3.24 -7.19 -6.49
N VAL A 89 -3.47 -8.33 -7.13
CA VAL A 89 -4.76 -8.69 -7.70
C VAL A 89 -5.26 -9.96 -7.03
N ARG A 90 -6.46 -9.89 -6.46
CA ARG A 90 -7.17 -11.07 -6.01
C ARG A 90 -7.83 -11.75 -7.19
N ALA A 91 -7.31 -12.90 -7.60
CA ALA A 91 -7.91 -13.71 -8.63
C ALA A 91 -9.07 -14.54 -8.05
N GLY A 92 -10.18 -14.54 -8.75
CA GLY A 92 -11.34 -15.33 -8.38
C GLY A 92 -12.47 -15.18 -9.40
N ASN A 93 -13.32 -16.18 -9.45
CA ASN A 93 -14.50 -16.18 -10.29
C ASN A 93 -15.72 -16.43 -9.41
N GLY A 94 -16.66 -15.51 -9.47
CA GLY A 94 -17.90 -15.61 -8.69
C GLY A 94 -17.73 -15.30 -7.20
N GLY A 95 -18.66 -15.76 -6.44
CA GLY A 95 -18.79 -15.47 -5.02
C GLY A 95 -19.88 -14.44 -4.76
N THR A 96 -20.66 -14.69 -3.71
CA THR A 96 -21.72 -13.79 -3.28
C THR A 96 -21.25 -13.02 -2.04
N ALA A 97 -21.52 -11.73 -2.00
CA ALA A 97 -21.27 -10.94 -0.82
C ALA A 97 -22.20 -11.41 0.31
N ALA A 98 -21.67 -11.58 1.50
CA ALA A 98 -22.47 -11.95 2.67
C ALA A 98 -23.50 -10.86 2.96
N THR A 99 -24.70 -11.27 3.30
CA THR A 99 -25.82 -10.36 3.63
C THR A 99 -26.45 -10.80 4.94
N ILE A 100 -26.69 -9.85 5.82
CA ILE A 100 -27.48 -10.04 7.03
C ILE A 100 -28.65 -9.08 7.03
N THR A 101 -29.82 -9.58 7.37
CA THR A 101 -31.04 -8.78 7.47
C THR A 101 -31.48 -8.72 8.92
N LEU A 102 -31.58 -7.50 9.42
CA LEU A 102 -32.10 -7.22 10.75
C LEU A 102 -33.61 -6.98 10.65
N LYS A 103 -34.31 -7.56 11.59
CA LYS A 103 -35.76 -7.48 11.69
C LYS A 103 -36.15 -6.69 12.93
N ASP A 104 -37.34 -6.10 12.92
CA ASP A 104 -37.92 -5.51 14.12
C ASP A 104 -38.35 -6.59 15.14
N THR A 105 -38.72 -6.15 16.32
CA THR A 105 -39.20 -6.99 17.43
C THR A 105 -40.73 -7.07 17.50
N ALA A 106 -41.42 -6.71 16.46
CA ALA A 106 -42.89 -6.80 16.41
C ALA A 106 -43.35 -8.26 16.40
N GLY A 107 -44.61 -8.49 16.74
CA GLY A 107 -45.21 -9.83 16.77
C GLY A 107 -45.18 -10.54 15.40
N SER A 108 -45.06 -9.79 14.33
CA SER A 108 -44.80 -10.27 12.95
C SER A 108 -43.55 -9.52 12.43
N PRO A 109 -42.34 -10.03 12.67
CA PRO A 109 -41.09 -9.32 12.39
C PRO A 109 -40.94 -9.01 10.90
N VAL A 110 -40.76 -7.72 10.56
CA VAL A 110 -40.44 -7.27 9.21
C VAL A 110 -38.97 -6.89 9.08
N ASN A 111 -38.44 -6.98 7.87
CA ASN A 111 -37.10 -6.61 7.57
C ASN A 111 -36.95 -5.08 7.66
N VAL A 112 -36.04 -4.61 8.53
CA VAL A 112 -35.80 -3.17 8.76
C VAL A 112 -34.54 -2.71 8.06
N VAL A 113 -33.44 -3.48 8.20
CA VAL A 113 -32.15 -3.12 7.64
C VAL A 113 -31.49 -4.34 7.02
N THR A 114 -30.99 -4.19 5.81
CA THR A 114 -30.15 -5.20 5.17
C THR A 114 -28.74 -4.68 5.03
N ILE A 115 -27.79 -5.38 5.64
CA ILE A 115 -26.36 -5.06 5.59
C ILE A 115 -25.70 -6.07 4.66
N THR A 116 -25.06 -5.57 3.61
CA THR A 116 -24.36 -6.40 2.62
C THR A 116 -22.87 -6.12 2.69
N ALA A 117 -22.07 -7.17 2.74
CA ALA A 117 -20.62 -7.06 2.71
C ALA A 117 -20.14 -6.42 1.39
N LYS A 118 -19.13 -5.58 1.47
CA LYS A 118 -18.59 -4.86 0.31
C LYS A 118 -18.00 -5.79 -0.76
N TYR A 119 -17.46 -6.92 -0.33
CA TYR A 119 -16.80 -7.89 -1.20
C TYR A 119 -17.26 -9.30 -0.88
N PRO A 120 -17.26 -10.20 -1.85
CA PRO A 120 -17.49 -11.63 -1.58
C PRO A 120 -16.30 -12.21 -0.81
N GLY A 121 -16.61 -13.03 0.19
CA GLY A 121 -15.60 -13.69 1.01
C GLY A 121 -16.09 -13.97 2.41
N ALA A 122 -15.28 -14.66 3.21
CA ALA A 122 -15.63 -15.12 4.56
C ALA A 122 -14.84 -14.33 5.64
N ARG A 123 -14.72 -13.01 5.49
CA ARG A 123 -14.14 -12.19 6.56
C ARG A 123 -15.14 -12.11 7.72
N PRO A 124 -14.74 -12.54 8.94
CA PRO A 124 -15.62 -12.41 10.10
C PRO A 124 -15.82 -10.93 10.45
N PHE A 125 -17.04 -10.52 10.60
CA PHE A 125 -17.41 -9.23 11.17
C PHE A 125 -18.68 -9.42 12.00
N SER A 126 -18.81 -8.65 13.05
CA SER A 126 -20.00 -8.59 13.88
C SER A 126 -20.65 -7.21 13.78
N VAL A 127 -21.96 -7.19 13.86
CA VAL A 127 -22.75 -5.97 13.97
C VAL A 127 -23.43 -6.03 15.32
N THR A 128 -23.14 -5.06 16.19
CA THR A 128 -23.80 -4.87 17.48
C THR A 128 -24.69 -3.62 17.36
N ILE A 129 -25.92 -3.72 17.80
CA ILE A 129 -26.90 -2.63 17.82
C ILE A 129 -27.17 -2.29 19.28
#